data_123e464df3161a84f364d6cdcf5ce2d7
#
_entry.id   123e464df3161a84f364d6cdcf5ce2d7
#
_cell.length_a   1.000
_cell.length_b   1.000
_cell.length_c   1.000
_cell.angle_alpha   90.00
_cell.angle_beta   90.00
_cell.angle_gamma   90.00
#
_symmetry.space_group_name_H-M   'P 1'
#
loop_
_entity.id
_entity.type
_entity.pdbx_description
1 polymer ?
#
loop_
_entity_poly.entity_id
_entity_poly.type
_entity_poly.pdbx_seq_one_letter_code
_entity_poly.pdbx_strand_id
1 'polypeptide(L)'
;MFGHRKGAFTGAHANQTGKFDAAHGGTLFLDELGELSPELQPKLLRVLQDGVVEPVGSPSGHKLDVRLIAATNIDVQSAIKEGDLREDLYYRLKVGTCHLLPLRQRRSDIPRLALSFLDRFNTVHGKGVRFSAEAMTWLRHQPWPGNIRELQNTVEAAALFAGSGIIDVQDLDAAAETTRDERQRHTGACGWIRHAGVPGRHPANR
;
A
#
# COMPACT_ATOMS: atom_id res chain seq x y z
N MET A 1 -11.77 3.62 10.39
CA MET A 1 -12.54 3.02 9.30
C MET A 1 -14.04 3.04 9.59
N PHE A 2 -14.52 2.47 10.72
CA PHE A 2 -15.95 2.35 11.07
C PHE A 2 -16.53 3.54 11.84
N GLY A 3 -15.71 4.54 12.21
CA GLY A 3 -16.10 5.64 13.08
C GLY A 3 -16.19 5.24 14.55
N HIS A 4 -16.41 6.22 15.43
CA HIS A 4 -16.64 5.97 16.86
C HIS A 4 -17.56 7.03 17.47
N ARG A 5 -18.25 6.65 18.54
CA ARG A 5 -19.02 7.55 19.38
C ARG A 5 -18.13 8.14 20.48
N LYS A 6 -18.49 9.34 20.93
CA LYS A 6 -17.87 9.96 22.11
C LYS A 6 -17.96 8.99 23.30
N GLY A 7 -16.83 8.77 23.99
CA GLY A 7 -16.73 7.84 25.12
C GLY A 7 -16.52 6.37 24.75
N ALA A 8 -16.35 6.02 23.48
CA ALA A 8 -16.13 4.63 23.04
C ALA A 8 -14.82 4.01 23.55
N PHE A 9 -13.82 4.84 23.83
CA PHE A 9 -12.53 4.48 24.41
C PHE A 9 -11.87 5.70 25.08
N THR A 10 -10.83 5.46 25.87
CA THR A 10 -10.03 6.55 26.49
C THR A 10 -9.43 7.45 25.42
N GLY A 11 -9.90 8.70 25.34
CA GLY A 11 -9.51 9.66 24.29
C GLY A 11 -10.59 9.95 23.22
N ALA A 12 -11.72 9.26 23.21
CA ALA A 12 -12.82 9.54 22.32
C ALA A 12 -13.63 10.76 22.77
N HIS A 13 -13.10 11.97 22.57
CA HIS A 13 -13.71 13.23 23.04
C HIS A 13 -14.90 13.68 22.19
N ALA A 14 -15.01 13.24 20.93
CA ALA A 14 -16.07 13.60 19.99
C ALA A 14 -16.54 12.38 19.17
N ASN A 15 -17.71 12.49 18.53
CA ASN A 15 -18.12 11.53 17.52
C ASN A 15 -17.26 11.70 16.27
N GLN A 16 -16.81 10.60 15.68
CA GLN A 16 -16.07 10.60 14.40
C GLN A 16 -16.80 9.74 13.39
N THR A 17 -17.17 10.34 12.27
CA THR A 17 -17.74 9.66 11.11
C THR A 17 -16.75 8.69 10.50
N GLY A 18 -17.18 7.47 10.19
CA GLY A 18 -16.36 6.44 9.57
C GLY A 18 -16.11 6.70 8.09
N LYS A 19 -15.08 6.03 7.53
CA LYS A 19 -14.83 6.06 6.08
C LYS A 19 -15.94 5.36 5.30
N PHE A 20 -16.59 4.36 5.88
CA PHE A 20 -17.76 3.71 5.29
C PHE A 20 -18.94 4.67 5.16
N ASP A 21 -19.20 5.46 6.20
CA ASP A 21 -20.26 6.48 6.17
C ASP A 21 -19.99 7.54 5.09
N ALA A 22 -18.74 7.98 5.02
CA ALA A 22 -18.31 8.98 4.02
C ALA A 22 -18.39 8.46 2.58
N ALA A 23 -18.35 7.13 2.39
CA ALA A 23 -18.47 6.48 1.08
C ALA A 23 -19.90 6.05 0.72
N HIS A 24 -20.89 6.38 1.53
CA HIS A 24 -22.29 6.01 1.27
C HIS A 24 -22.76 6.50 -0.11
N GLY A 25 -23.39 5.61 -0.89
CA GLY A 25 -23.78 5.86 -2.28
C GLY A 25 -22.63 5.86 -3.28
N GLY A 26 -21.41 5.51 -2.85
CA GLY A 26 -20.19 5.56 -3.66
C GLY A 26 -19.33 4.32 -3.55
N THR A 27 -18.01 4.52 -3.71
CA THR A 27 -17.02 3.44 -3.69
C THR A 27 -15.97 3.70 -2.61
N LEU A 28 -15.71 2.69 -1.78
CA LEU A 28 -14.60 2.67 -0.83
C LEU A 28 -13.48 1.77 -1.35
N PHE A 29 -12.28 2.34 -1.47
CA PHE A 29 -11.08 1.58 -1.80
C PHE A 29 -10.31 1.25 -0.51
N LEU A 30 -10.08 -0.04 -0.26
CA LEU A 30 -9.25 -0.54 0.83
C LEU A 30 -7.92 -1.02 0.25
N ASP A 31 -6.88 -0.24 0.50
CA ASP A 31 -5.52 -0.65 0.16
C ASP A 31 -4.93 -1.49 1.30
N GLU A 32 -3.97 -2.36 0.94
CA GLU A 32 -3.24 -3.19 1.89
C GLU A 32 -4.14 -3.99 2.83
N LEU A 33 -5.10 -4.73 2.27
CA LEU A 33 -6.05 -5.54 3.03
C LEU A 33 -5.36 -6.49 4.05
N GLY A 34 -4.13 -6.93 3.75
CA GLY A 34 -3.33 -7.77 4.63
C GLY A 34 -2.89 -7.10 5.93
N GLU A 35 -2.87 -5.76 5.98
CA GLU A 35 -2.54 -4.98 7.17
C GLU A 35 -3.76 -4.78 8.10
N LEU A 36 -4.94 -5.27 7.70
CA LEU A 36 -6.15 -5.12 8.51
C LEU A 36 -6.05 -5.99 9.76
N SER A 37 -6.06 -5.34 10.93
CA SER A 37 -5.98 -6.07 12.20
C SER A 37 -7.09 -7.12 12.33
N PRO A 38 -6.80 -8.27 12.96
CA PRO A 38 -7.76 -9.37 13.13
C PRO A 38 -9.09 -8.94 13.76
N GLU A 39 -9.07 -7.95 14.64
CA GLU A 39 -10.25 -7.41 15.33
C GLU A 39 -11.20 -6.64 14.39
N LEU A 40 -10.68 -6.09 13.30
CA LEU A 40 -11.47 -5.33 12.33
C LEU A 40 -12.05 -6.20 11.22
N GLN A 41 -11.50 -7.39 10.99
CA GLN A 41 -11.94 -8.29 9.94
C GLN A 41 -13.40 -8.78 10.13
N PRO A 42 -13.86 -9.16 11.35
CA PRO A 42 -15.27 -9.51 11.56
C PRO A 42 -16.22 -8.33 11.29
N LYS A 43 -15.80 -7.11 11.61
CA LYS A 43 -16.62 -5.91 11.33
C LYS A 43 -16.72 -5.66 9.83
N LEU A 44 -15.64 -5.81 9.10
CA LEU A 44 -15.62 -5.69 7.64
C LEU A 44 -16.51 -6.78 7.00
N LEU A 45 -16.41 -8.02 7.49
CA LEU A 45 -17.25 -9.12 7.01
C LEU A 45 -18.74 -8.81 7.17
N ARG A 46 -19.14 -8.26 8.32
CA ARG A 46 -20.54 -7.87 8.57
C ARG A 46 -21.01 -6.78 7.61
N VAL A 47 -20.17 -5.80 7.31
CA VAL A 47 -20.50 -4.79 6.29
C VAL A 47 -20.70 -5.42 4.92
N LEU A 48 -19.88 -6.39 4.56
CA LEU A 48 -20.00 -7.10 3.27
C LEU A 48 -21.22 -8.02 3.18
N GLN A 49 -21.65 -8.60 4.31
CA GLN A 49 -22.77 -9.53 4.35
C GLN A 49 -24.11 -8.81 4.41
N ASP A 50 -24.25 -7.87 5.36
CA ASP A 50 -25.50 -7.27 5.76
C ASP A 50 -25.67 -5.82 5.26
N GLY A 51 -24.57 -5.21 4.75
CA GLY A 51 -24.52 -3.78 4.43
C GLY A 51 -24.61 -2.88 5.68
N VAL A 52 -24.32 -3.42 6.87
CA VAL A 52 -24.50 -2.71 8.14
C VAL A 52 -23.15 -2.32 8.72
N VAL A 53 -23.00 -1.04 9.03
CA VAL A 53 -21.83 -0.49 9.73
C VAL A 53 -22.18 -0.20 11.17
N GLU A 54 -21.34 -0.63 12.08
CA GLU A 54 -21.44 -0.36 13.52
C GLU A 54 -20.27 0.49 13.98
N PRO A 55 -20.47 1.78 14.30
CA PRO A 55 -19.44 2.63 14.90
C PRO A 55 -19.00 2.06 16.26
N VAL A 56 -17.72 2.21 16.60
CA VAL A 56 -17.20 1.75 17.90
C VAL A 56 -17.93 2.49 19.03
N GLY A 57 -18.43 1.73 20.01
CA GLY A 57 -19.22 2.28 21.13
C GLY A 57 -20.68 2.61 20.79
N SER A 58 -21.18 2.21 19.61
CA SER A 58 -22.61 2.31 19.28
C SER A 58 -23.28 0.96 19.44
N PRO A 59 -24.45 0.87 20.12
CA PRO A 59 -25.23 -0.37 20.23
C PRO A 59 -26.00 -0.69 18.95
N SER A 60 -26.11 0.24 18.01
CA SER A 60 -26.89 0.10 16.80
C SER A 60 -26.05 0.40 15.56
N GLY A 61 -26.10 -0.51 14.59
CA GLY A 61 -25.61 -0.29 13.24
C GLY A 61 -26.67 0.38 12.35
N HIS A 62 -26.21 0.89 11.21
CA HIS A 62 -27.08 1.42 10.18
C HIS A 62 -26.68 0.88 8.80
N LYS A 63 -27.64 0.79 7.89
CA LYS A 63 -27.38 0.28 6.54
C LYS A 63 -26.69 1.33 5.69
N LEU A 64 -25.70 0.88 4.94
CA LEU A 64 -25.00 1.66 3.93
C LEU A 64 -25.04 0.94 2.59
N ASP A 65 -25.09 1.72 1.53
CA ASP A 65 -24.87 1.25 0.16
C ASP A 65 -23.47 1.73 -0.27
N VAL A 66 -22.51 0.81 -0.28
CA VAL A 66 -21.11 1.12 -0.61
C VAL A 66 -20.54 0.02 -1.49
N ARG A 67 -20.01 0.39 -2.65
CA ARG A 67 -19.20 -0.52 -3.44
C ARG A 67 -17.81 -0.61 -2.83
N LEU A 68 -17.35 -1.83 -2.53
CA LEU A 68 -16.01 -2.06 -1.99
C LEU A 68 -15.04 -2.56 -3.07
N ILE A 69 -13.86 -1.98 -3.12
CA ILE A 69 -12.71 -2.46 -3.89
C ILE A 69 -11.58 -2.65 -2.88
N ALA A 70 -11.00 -3.86 -2.83
CA ALA A 70 -9.88 -4.16 -1.95
C ALA A 70 -8.63 -4.49 -2.77
N ALA A 71 -7.48 -4.04 -2.32
CA ALA A 71 -6.18 -4.38 -2.88
C ALA A 71 -5.29 -5.03 -1.82
N THR A 72 -4.43 -5.94 -2.25
CA THR A 72 -3.43 -6.56 -1.38
C THR A 72 -2.20 -6.95 -2.20
N ASN A 73 -1.04 -6.89 -1.55
CA ASN A 73 0.26 -7.30 -2.11
C ASN A 73 0.80 -8.58 -1.46
N ILE A 74 0.10 -9.13 -0.46
CA ILE A 74 0.53 -10.34 0.26
C ILE A 74 0.09 -11.62 -0.45
N ASP A 75 0.74 -12.74 -0.13
CA ASP A 75 0.23 -14.06 -0.45
C ASP A 75 -0.95 -14.41 0.45
N VAL A 76 -2.15 -14.30 -0.12
CA VAL A 76 -3.42 -14.53 0.58
C VAL A 76 -3.49 -15.94 1.16
N GLN A 77 -2.96 -16.96 0.46
CA GLN A 77 -3.03 -18.35 0.93
C GLN A 77 -2.15 -18.55 2.18
N SER A 78 -0.98 -17.95 2.20
CA SER A 78 -0.11 -17.95 3.37
C SER A 78 -0.74 -17.19 4.54
N ALA A 79 -1.28 -16.01 4.30
CA ALA A 79 -1.94 -15.21 5.35
C ALA A 79 -3.14 -15.93 5.99
N ILE A 80 -3.92 -16.68 5.21
CA ILE A 80 -5.03 -17.50 5.74
C ILE A 80 -4.48 -18.63 6.61
N LYS A 81 -3.42 -19.32 6.19
CA LYS A 81 -2.82 -20.42 6.97
C LYS A 81 -2.20 -19.96 8.28
N GLU A 82 -1.61 -18.77 8.28
CA GLU A 82 -1.00 -18.13 9.45
C GLU A 82 -2.03 -17.51 10.40
N GLY A 83 -3.29 -17.37 9.94
CA GLY A 83 -4.38 -16.78 10.71
C GLY A 83 -4.43 -15.25 10.69
N ASP A 84 -3.59 -14.62 9.87
CA ASP A 84 -3.54 -13.16 9.71
C ASP A 84 -4.73 -12.64 8.89
N LEU A 85 -5.27 -13.48 7.99
CA LEU A 85 -6.46 -13.18 7.21
C LEU A 85 -7.53 -14.26 7.37
N ARG A 86 -8.74 -13.87 7.70
CA ARG A 86 -9.88 -14.80 7.79
C ARG A 86 -10.28 -15.30 6.41
N GLU A 87 -10.48 -16.60 6.33
CA GLU A 87 -10.88 -17.26 5.09
C GLU A 87 -12.27 -16.83 4.61
N ASP A 88 -13.23 -16.66 5.54
CA ASP A 88 -14.59 -16.22 5.24
C ASP A 88 -14.63 -14.80 4.65
N LEU A 89 -13.80 -13.90 5.17
CA LEU A 89 -13.64 -12.54 4.65
C LEU A 89 -13.07 -12.56 3.22
N TYR A 90 -12.03 -13.37 3.00
CA TYR A 90 -11.43 -13.50 1.67
C TYR A 90 -12.43 -13.96 0.62
N TYR A 91 -13.18 -15.03 0.90
CA TYR A 91 -14.17 -15.52 -0.08
C TYR A 91 -15.30 -14.52 -0.32
N ARG A 92 -15.66 -13.71 0.65
CA ARG A 92 -16.66 -12.67 0.47
C ARG A 92 -16.17 -11.51 -0.39
N LEU A 93 -14.87 -11.20 -0.33
CA LEU A 93 -14.22 -10.18 -1.18
C LEU A 93 -13.95 -10.69 -2.60
N LYS A 94 -13.69 -11.99 -2.77
CA LYS A 94 -13.31 -12.62 -4.05
C LYS A 94 -14.47 -12.79 -5.01
N VAL A 95 -15.28 -11.76 -5.24
CA VAL A 95 -16.35 -11.80 -6.23
C VAL A 95 -15.80 -11.55 -7.65
N GLY A 96 -14.86 -10.62 -7.77
CA GLY A 96 -14.13 -10.33 -9.00
C GLY A 96 -12.67 -10.04 -8.68
N THR A 97 -11.75 -10.75 -9.33
CA THR A 97 -10.31 -10.61 -9.07
C THR A 97 -9.61 -10.05 -10.29
N CYS A 98 -8.83 -9.00 -10.09
CA CYS A 98 -7.93 -8.44 -11.08
C CYS A 98 -6.48 -8.65 -10.64
N HIS A 99 -5.69 -9.39 -11.42
CA HIS A 99 -4.27 -9.58 -11.16
C HIS A 99 -3.45 -8.55 -11.92
N LEU A 100 -2.78 -7.68 -11.19
CA LEU A 100 -1.85 -6.71 -11.75
C LEU A 100 -0.47 -7.34 -11.90
N LEU A 101 -0.01 -7.49 -13.14
CA LEU A 101 1.33 -8.00 -13.41
C LEU A 101 2.39 -7.02 -12.93
N PRO A 102 3.49 -7.50 -12.32
CA PRO A 102 4.62 -6.66 -11.96
C PRO A 102 5.30 -6.12 -13.23
N LEU A 103 5.98 -4.97 -13.09
CA LEU A 103 6.56 -4.24 -14.23
C LEU A 103 7.56 -5.10 -15.05
N ARG A 104 8.29 -6.00 -14.39
CA ARG A 104 9.21 -6.96 -15.04
C ARG A 104 8.52 -7.92 -16.03
N GLN A 105 7.21 -8.13 -15.91
CA GLN A 105 6.40 -8.97 -16.81
C GLN A 105 5.68 -8.16 -17.90
N ARG A 106 5.73 -6.82 -17.84
CA ARG A 106 5.17 -5.91 -18.84
C ARG A 106 6.19 -4.86 -19.28
N ARG A 107 7.34 -5.34 -19.69
CA ARG A 107 8.48 -4.49 -20.10
C ARG A 107 8.18 -3.54 -21.25
N SER A 108 7.21 -3.86 -22.09
CA SER A 108 6.70 -3.00 -23.17
C SER A 108 6.15 -1.67 -22.66
N ASP A 109 5.65 -1.63 -21.40
CA ASP A 109 5.06 -0.43 -20.83
C ASP A 109 6.11 0.54 -20.30
N ILE A 110 7.32 0.05 -20.00
CA ILE A 110 8.38 0.83 -19.36
C ILE A 110 8.72 2.11 -20.12
N PRO A 111 8.94 2.11 -21.46
CA PRO A 111 9.27 3.33 -22.17
C PRO A 111 8.17 4.38 -22.08
N ARG A 112 6.92 3.96 -22.22
CA ARG A 112 5.78 4.87 -22.15
C ARG A 112 5.62 5.49 -20.76
N LEU A 113 5.79 4.69 -19.72
CA LEU A 113 5.76 5.15 -18.33
C LEU A 113 6.91 6.11 -18.04
N ALA A 114 8.14 5.75 -18.43
CA ALA A 114 9.31 6.60 -18.22
C ALA A 114 9.19 7.95 -18.90
N LEU A 115 8.72 7.98 -20.16
CA LEU A 115 8.47 9.22 -20.87
C LEU A 115 7.39 10.07 -20.20
N SER A 116 6.31 9.45 -19.72
CA SER A 116 5.24 10.16 -19.02
C SER A 116 5.72 10.79 -17.69
N PHE A 117 6.58 10.09 -16.94
CA PHE A 117 7.17 10.64 -15.71
C PHE A 117 8.14 11.78 -16.01
N LEU A 118 8.96 11.64 -17.04
CA LEU A 118 9.89 12.68 -17.45
C LEU A 118 9.16 13.93 -17.98
N ASP A 119 8.09 13.76 -18.74
CA ASP A 119 7.27 14.86 -19.24
C ASP A 119 6.61 15.63 -18.08
N ARG A 120 6.06 14.91 -17.11
CA ARG A 120 5.53 15.50 -15.88
C ARG A 120 6.61 16.26 -15.10
N PHE A 121 7.80 15.68 -14.94
CA PHE A 121 8.94 16.32 -14.29
C PHE A 121 9.33 17.61 -15.03
N ASN A 122 9.46 17.56 -16.36
CA ASN A 122 9.80 18.71 -17.17
C ASN A 122 8.78 19.85 -17.04
N THR A 123 7.49 19.50 -17.04
CA THR A 123 6.39 20.46 -16.86
C THR A 123 6.45 21.16 -15.51
N VAL A 124 6.65 20.39 -14.43
CA VAL A 124 6.69 20.92 -13.06
C VAL A 124 7.92 21.80 -12.82
N HIS A 125 9.07 21.41 -13.39
CA HIS A 125 10.35 22.09 -13.11
C HIS A 125 10.78 23.07 -14.22
N GLY A 126 9.99 23.23 -15.28
CA GLY A 126 10.32 24.11 -16.41
C GLY A 126 11.59 23.66 -17.15
N LYS A 127 11.87 22.33 -17.17
CA LYS A 127 13.04 21.75 -17.83
C LYS A 127 12.68 21.11 -19.17
N GLY A 128 13.68 20.81 -19.99
CA GLY A 128 13.53 20.11 -21.28
C GLY A 128 14.42 18.87 -21.36
N VAL A 129 14.52 18.14 -20.28
CA VAL A 129 15.37 16.95 -20.17
C VAL A 129 14.82 15.80 -21.03
N ARG A 130 15.71 15.01 -21.65
CA ARG A 130 15.36 13.87 -22.51
C ARG A 130 16.22 12.67 -22.17
N PHE A 131 15.75 11.46 -22.51
CA PHE A 131 16.56 10.25 -22.44
C PHE A 131 17.44 10.09 -23.67
N SER A 132 18.66 9.57 -23.50
CA SER A 132 19.42 8.97 -24.58
C SER A 132 18.79 7.64 -25.04
N ALA A 133 19.17 7.13 -26.22
CA ALA A 133 18.70 5.84 -26.70
C ALA A 133 19.18 4.67 -25.80
N GLU A 134 20.40 4.79 -25.31
CA GLU A 134 21.05 3.86 -24.39
C GLU A 134 20.33 3.85 -23.04
N ALA A 135 19.99 5.01 -22.49
CA ALA A 135 19.20 5.15 -21.26
C ALA A 135 17.83 4.48 -21.38
N MET A 136 17.14 4.65 -22.49
CA MET A 136 15.86 3.99 -22.72
C MET A 136 16.00 2.47 -22.82
N THR A 137 17.07 1.97 -23.39
CA THR A 137 17.38 0.54 -23.45
C THR A 137 17.68 0.00 -22.07
N TRP A 138 18.49 0.70 -21.29
CA TRP A 138 18.81 0.35 -19.90
C TRP A 138 17.53 0.22 -19.06
N LEU A 139 16.62 1.20 -19.09
CA LEU A 139 15.35 1.18 -18.36
C LEU A 139 14.53 -0.08 -18.62
N ARG A 140 14.48 -0.56 -19.87
CA ARG A 140 13.73 -1.78 -20.25
C ARG A 140 14.29 -3.07 -19.64
N HIS A 141 15.59 -3.11 -19.37
CA HIS A 141 16.28 -4.33 -18.91
C HIS A 141 16.31 -4.45 -17.38
N GLN A 142 16.02 -3.39 -16.65
CA GLN A 142 16.02 -3.45 -15.19
C GLN A 142 14.87 -4.30 -14.62
N PRO A 143 15.08 -4.95 -13.48
CA PRO A 143 14.09 -5.85 -12.87
C PRO A 143 12.94 -5.14 -12.16
N TRP A 144 13.09 -3.88 -11.78
CA TRP A 144 12.10 -3.03 -11.11
C TRP A 144 11.36 -3.73 -9.95
N PRO A 145 12.05 -4.17 -8.87
CA PRO A 145 11.40 -4.82 -7.75
C PRO A 145 10.36 -3.91 -7.05
N GLY A 146 10.55 -2.59 -7.07
CA GLY A 146 9.57 -1.61 -6.59
C GLY A 146 8.57 -1.15 -7.66
N ASN A 147 8.52 -1.87 -8.78
CA ASN A 147 7.55 -1.63 -9.86
C ASN A 147 7.54 -0.17 -10.35
N ILE A 148 6.35 0.38 -10.54
CA ILE A 148 6.15 1.73 -11.09
C ILE A 148 6.71 2.81 -10.18
N ARG A 149 6.60 2.64 -8.84
CA ARG A 149 7.14 3.62 -7.88
C ARG A 149 8.66 3.76 -7.99
N GLU A 150 9.37 2.64 -8.12
CA GLU A 150 10.82 2.65 -8.30
C GLU A 150 11.22 3.28 -9.64
N LEU A 151 10.53 2.91 -10.72
CA LEU A 151 10.77 3.51 -12.03
C LEU A 151 10.56 5.05 -11.98
N GLN A 152 9.48 5.51 -11.39
CA GLN A 152 9.20 6.94 -11.25
C GLN A 152 10.29 7.67 -10.46
N ASN A 153 10.64 7.16 -9.27
CA ASN A 153 11.66 7.78 -8.41
C ASN A 153 13.02 7.82 -9.13
N THR A 154 13.40 6.74 -9.82
CA THR A 154 14.67 6.70 -10.57
C THR A 154 14.67 7.72 -11.71
N VAL A 155 13.58 7.85 -12.46
CA VAL A 155 13.48 8.83 -13.56
C VAL A 155 13.53 10.26 -13.01
N GLU A 156 12.79 10.57 -11.95
CA GLU A 156 12.77 11.89 -11.33
C GLU A 156 14.14 12.26 -10.75
N ALA A 157 14.80 11.33 -10.06
CA ALA A 157 16.15 11.54 -9.52
C ALA A 157 17.18 11.76 -10.64
N ALA A 158 17.20 10.93 -11.67
CA ALA A 158 18.09 11.10 -12.81
C ALA A 158 17.86 12.46 -13.52
N ALA A 159 16.60 12.86 -13.71
CA ALA A 159 16.25 14.13 -14.33
C ALA A 159 16.63 15.36 -13.49
N LEU A 160 16.68 15.19 -12.15
CA LEU A 160 17.10 16.25 -11.24
C LEU A 160 18.58 16.59 -11.42
N PHE A 161 19.42 15.56 -11.58
CA PHE A 161 20.89 15.67 -11.65
C PHE A 161 21.45 15.73 -13.09
N ALA A 162 20.66 15.50 -14.13
CA ALA A 162 21.09 15.58 -15.52
C ALA A 162 21.55 17.00 -15.89
N GLY A 163 22.85 17.26 -15.78
CA GLY A 163 23.45 18.59 -16.02
C GLY A 163 23.44 19.01 -17.50
N SER A 164 23.47 18.04 -18.43
CA SER A 164 23.47 18.26 -19.87
C SER A 164 22.10 18.42 -20.51
N GLY A 165 21.02 18.23 -19.75
CA GLY A 165 19.66 18.12 -20.26
C GLY A 165 19.35 16.81 -20.98
N ILE A 166 20.29 15.86 -20.98
CA ILE A 166 20.15 14.51 -21.50
C ILE A 166 20.47 13.54 -20.36
N ILE A 167 19.52 12.64 -20.07
CA ILE A 167 19.71 11.54 -19.12
C ILE A 167 20.38 10.39 -19.87
N ASP A 168 21.54 9.98 -19.44
CA ASP A 168 22.23 8.80 -19.94
C ASP A 168 22.23 7.64 -18.92
N VAL A 169 22.95 6.56 -19.24
CA VAL A 169 22.99 5.36 -18.40
C VAL A 169 23.60 5.65 -17.03
N GLN A 170 24.61 6.52 -16.96
CA GLN A 170 25.32 6.82 -15.71
C GLN A 170 24.41 7.56 -14.73
N ASP A 171 23.58 8.50 -15.21
CA ASP A 171 22.59 9.20 -14.40
C ASP A 171 21.57 8.24 -13.82
N LEU A 172 21.12 7.25 -14.62
CA LEU A 172 20.15 6.24 -14.18
C LEU A 172 20.74 5.24 -13.19
N ASP A 173 21.99 4.80 -13.38
CA ASP A 173 22.68 3.91 -12.44
C ASP A 173 22.84 4.58 -11.08
N ALA A 174 23.32 5.81 -11.03
CA ALA A 174 23.48 6.58 -9.80
C ALA A 174 22.12 6.80 -9.09
N ALA A 175 21.08 7.13 -9.84
CA ALA A 175 19.74 7.31 -9.30
C ALA A 175 19.14 6.00 -8.75
N ALA A 176 19.37 4.87 -9.44
CA ALA A 176 18.88 3.57 -9.03
C ALA A 176 19.58 3.06 -7.76
N GLU A 177 20.86 3.31 -7.59
CA GLU A 177 21.61 2.97 -6.36
C GLU A 177 21.05 3.74 -5.16
N THR A 178 20.84 5.04 -5.29
CA THR A 178 20.24 5.87 -4.23
C THR A 178 18.86 5.34 -3.81
N THR A 179 18.02 5.01 -4.78
CA THR A 179 16.65 4.49 -4.51
C THR A 179 16.69 3.10 -3.84
N ARG A 180 17.69 2.26 -4.13
CA ARG A 180 17.86 0.95 -3.49
C ARG A 180 18.34 1.07 -2.04
N ASP A 181 19.28 1.96 -1.76
CA ASP A 181 19.80 2.23 -0.41
C ASP A 181 18.72 2.75 0.54
N GLU A 182 17.87 3.66 0.08
CA GLU A 182 16.74 4.16 0.88
C GLU A 182 15.77 3.04 1.25
N ARG A 183 15.52 2.10 0.34
CA ARG A 183 14.65 0.95 0.60
C ARG A 183 15.24 0.01 1.64
N GLN A 184 16.53 -0.29 1.60
CA GLN A 184 17.20 -1.14 2.59
C GLN A 184 17.15 -0.52 3.99
N ARG A 185 17.28 0.79 4.10
CA ARG A 185 17.16 1.51 5.38
C ARG A 185 15.75 1.44 5.96
N HIS A 186 14.71 1.51 5.12
CA HIS A 186 13.31 1.43 5.59
C HIS A 186 12.89 0.00 5.96
N THR A 187 13.35 -1.02 5.25
CA THR A 187 13.10 -2.43 5.61
C THR A 187 13.91 -2.88 6.82
N GLY A 188 15.08 -2.30 7.07
CA GLY A 188 15.90 -2.55 8.26
C GLY A 188 15.36 -1.90 9.54
N ALA A 189 14.55 -0.85 9.43
CA ALA A 189 13.95 -0.15 10.57
C ALA A 189 12.66 -0.81 11.09
N CYS A 190 12.05 -1.74 10.33
CA CYS A 190 10.94 -2.56 10.78
C CYS A 190 11.44 -3.83 11.47
N GLY A 191 12.41 -3.66 12.39
CA GLY A 191 12.89 -4.70 13.30
C GLY A 191 11.82 -4.99 14.33
N TRP A 192 11.27 -6.17 14.27
CA TRP A 192 10.37 -6.82 15.22
C TRP A 192 10.75 -6.48 16.66
N ILE A 193 9.95 -5.70 17.37
CA ILE A 193 9.94 -5.69 18.82
C ILE A 193 9.35 -7.03 19.23
N ARG A 194 10.22 -8.04 19.40
CA ARG A 194 9.85 -9.24 20.13
C ARG A 194 9.59 -8.79 21.56
N HIS A 195 8.34 -8.86 21.99
CA HIS A 195 8.01 -8.79 23.40
C HIS A 195 8.81 -9.88 24.12
N ALA A 196 9.85 -9.46 24.83
CA ALA A 196 10.54 -10.30 25.78
C ALA A 196 9.51 -10.74 26.85
N GLY A 197 9.26 -12.04 26.92
CA GLY A 197 8.34 -12.63 27.86
C GLY A 197 8.71 -12.21 29.28
N VAL A 198 7.71 -11.79 30.02
CA VAL A 198 7.79 -11.58 31.48
C VAL A 198 8.11 -12.94 32.11
N PRO A 199 9.20 -13.10 32.90
CA PRO A 199 9.49 -14.34 33.58
C PRO A 199 8.42 -14.60 34.64
N GLY A 200 7.80 -15.80 34.56
CA GLY A 200 6.79 -16.24 35.46
C GLY A 200 7.28 -16.23 36.90
N ARG A 201 6.51 -15.66 37.81
CA ARG A 201 6.67 -15.82 39.26
C ARG A 201 6.21 -17.23 39.63
N HIS A 202 7.14 -18.06 40.10
CA HIS A 202 6.87 -19.26 40.79
C HIS A 202 6.08 -18.98 42.11
N PRO A 203 5.04 -19.71 42.45
CA PRO A 203 4.49 -19.69 43.79
C PRO A 203 5.35 -20.55 44.68
N ALA A 204 6.02 -19.94 45.66
CA ALA A 204 6.65 -20.65 46.75
C ALA A 204 5.58 -21.12 47.75
N ASN A 205 5.67 -22.41 48.07
CA ASN A 205 5.07 -23.11 49.21
C ASN A 205 5.09 -22.35 50.53
N ARG A 206 3.97 -22.27 51.18
CA ARG A 206 3.71 -22.72 52.55
C ARG A 206 2.23 -22.65 52.84
#